data_e8213c67fc635facb34d1bfaab9aab28
#
_entry.id   e8213c67fc635facb34d1bfaab9aab28
#
_cell.length_a   1.000
_cell.length_b   1.000
_cell.length_c   1.000
_cell.angle_alpha   90.00
_cell.angle_beta   90.00
_cell.angle_gamma   90.00
#
_symmetry.space_group_name_H-M   'P 1'
#
loop_
_entity.id
_entity.type
_entity.pdbx_description
1 polymer ?
#
loop_
_entity_poly.entity_id
_entity_poly.type
_entity_poly.pdbx_seq_one_letter_code
_entity_poly.pdbx_strand_id
1 'polypeptide(L)'
;MVDGTYSPGVSAVDVDGDGWEDLTFGNDLHGIDLYLKSETGFVETPVDLGLSPGDCTPRSVVWADMDNDADQDLFLTCRIGHNRIYRNLGGLVMEDFTDSSGIVMDPSRRGYGLSLADINLDGHLDLFISNYVSAVPLVPNEFYLGDGAGHFTEEEWGLPQDLITPSHQGHFIDLNDDDRLDLYVINDKDFLNEFYIGTDSGFVDMGAVTGLDVQTDAMGTAWIDEDLDGLREVYITGLDEAFFMKDTGNLSFVDVAPEYGLPPEPTTGWAVLGADFDNDGYEDLFVNSADFIHYQYPLPSWYTAQPNKWFYNDAGTGWTDRSGELPVDAQFAEIYVMALADWNQDGAIDLAALPLGTEALLLEGEPQSGHWLEVLPRGTVSNRDGIGTKVIVHTTDEDGAVISRVRQASCGEGMLQQNSRWLHFGLGTNGVIDSLEVRWPMGLQEMHYAVSVDQRLTLTEGEVPVLDCSTAEGYDPVACGCPSDLDGSGLVASEDMLLLLSFLGCYGDCAGDINLDGLVASQDILLFLSQFGTSCME
;
A
#
# COMPACT_ATOMS: atom_id res chain seq x y z
N MET A 1 25.17 2.41 13.76
CA MET A 1 24.32 3.18 14.69
C MET A 1 23.71 4.28 13.86
N VAL A 2 22.43 4.18 13.60
CA VAL A 2 21.66 5.32 13.07
C VAL A 2 21.61 6.32 14.23
N ASP A 3 22.40 7.38 14.19
CA ASP A 3 22.45 8.38 15.25
C ASP A 3 21.29 9.36 15.04
N GLY A 4 20.09 8.90 15.44
CA GLY A 4 18.84 9.58 15.17
C GLY A 4 18.53 10.69 16.14
N THR A 5 19.05 11.89 15.90
CA THR A 5 18.48 13.08 16.53
C THR A 5 17.20 13.57 15.84
N TYR A 6 16.88 13.05 14.64
CA TYR A 6 15.61 13.24 13.93
C TYR A 6 15.49 12.11 12.92
N SER A 7 14.65 11.13 13.18
CA SER A 7 14.56 9.89 12.42
C SER A 7 14.40 10.07 10.92
N PRO A 8 15.21 9.37 10.17
CA PRO A 8 15.01 9.15 8.74
C PRO A 8 13.87 8.16 8.50
N GLY A 9 13.34 8.14 7.28
CA GLY A 9 12.33 7.20 6.84
C GLY A 9 12.80 5.75 6.81
N VAL A 10 11.86 4.85 6.62
CA VAL A 10 12.08 3.40 6.45
C VAL A 10 11.32 2.89 5.24
N SER A 11 11.91 1.93 4.54
CA SER A 11 11.30 1.26 3.38
C SER A 11 11.51 -0.25 3.47
N ALA A 12 10.45 -1.00 3.12
CA ALA A 12 10.44 -2.45 2.99
C ALA A 12 10.10 -2.82 1.53
N VAL A 13 11.12 -3.00 0.70
CA VAL A 13 11.00 -3.26 -0.74
C VAL A 13 12.11 -4.20 -1.20
N ASP A 14 11.80 -5.17 -2.04
CA ASP A 14 12.78 -5.99 -2.76
C ASP A 14 13.51 -5.11 -3.80
N VAL A 15 14.70 -4.61 -3.43
CA VAL A 15 15.44 -3.65 -4.26
C VAL A 15 16.45 -4.30 -5.20
N ASP A 16 16.76 -5.59 -5.01
CA ASP A 16 17.69 -6.33 -5.87
C ASP A 16 17.00 -7.39 -6.73
N GLY A 17 15.68 -7.57 -6.58
CA GLY A 17 14.84 -8.42 -7.41
C GLY A 17 14.98 -9.92 -7.10
N ASP A 18 15.45 -10.28 -5.90
CA ASP A 18 15.67 -11.67 -5.51
C ASP A 18 14.43 -12.37 -4.92
N GLY A 19 13.33 -11.60 -4.70
CA GLY A 19 12.05 -12.08 -4.18
C GLY A 19 11.93 -12.00 -2.65
N TRP A 20 12.93 -11.46 -1.96
CA TRP A 20 12.89 -11.12 -0.54
C TRP A 20 12.87 -9.61 -0.36
N GLU A 21 12.01 -9.12 0.49
CA GLU A 21 11.93 -7.69 0.74
C GLU A 21 13.06 -7.22 1.65
N ASP A 22 13.73 -6.16 1.22
CA ASP A 22 14.87 -5.56 1.89
C ASP A 22 14.43 -4.46 2.84
N LEU A 23 15.32 -4.06 3.75
CA LEU A 23 15.12 -2.94 4.64
C LEU A 23 16.09 -1.81 4.31
N THR A 24 15.54 -0.62 4.10
CA THR A 24 16.30 0.60 3.93
C THR A 24 15.93 1.61 5.00
N PHE A 25 16.94 2.18 5.66
CA PHE A 25 16.77 3.30 6.57
C PHE A 25 17.53 4.51 6.03
N GLY A 26 16.98 5.70 6.17
CA GLY A 26 17.74 6.91 5.88
C GLY A 26 18.93 7.06 6.84
N ASN A 27 19.99 7.72 6.39
CA ASN A 27 21.19 7.95 7.18
C ASN A 27 21.80 9.33 6.91
N ASP A 28 22.02 10.12 7.94
CA ASP A 28 22.51 11.50 7.85
C ASP A 28 23.96 11.60 7.34
N LEU A 29 24.72 10.52 7.36
CA LEU A 29 26.14 10.52 6.99
C LEU A 29 26.39 10.18 5.53
N HIS A 30 25.58 9.28 4.95
CA HIS A 30 25.80 8.76 3.59
C HIS A 30 24.52 8.46 2.81
N GLY A 31 23.38 8.92 3.29
CA GLY A 31 22.08 8.84 2.64
C GLY A 31 21.23 7.70 3.12
N ILE A 32 21.67 6.46 3.00
CA ILE A 32 20.89 5.27 3.42
C ILE A 32 21.78 4.21 4.09
N ASP A 33 21.15 3.41 4.96
CA ASP A 33 21.61 2.09 5.38
C ASP A 33 20.71 1.04 4.74
N LEU A 34 21.26 0.21 3.88
CA LEU A 34 20.54 -0.86 3.18
C LEU A 34 20.93 -2.22 3.76
N TYR A 35 19.91 -3.03 4.03
CA TYR A 35 20.02 -4.41 4.51
C TYR A 35 19.30 -5.33 3.53
N LEU A 36 20.06 -6.04 2.70
CA LEU A 36 19.51 -7.05 1.80
C LEU A 36 19.09 -8.29 2.60
N LYS A 37 17.86 -8.74 2.36
CA LYS A 37 17.27 -9.93 2.94
C LYS A 37 17.54 -11.15 2.05
N SER A 38 17.65 -12.29 2.66
CA SER A 38 17.69 -13.60 1.99
C SER A 38 17.10 -14.65 2.93
N GLU A 39 16.98 -15.89 2.49
CA GLU A 39 16.58 -17.01 3.35
C GLU A 39 17.41 -17.09 4.66
N THR A 40 18.66 -16.64 4.65
CA THR A 40 19.56 -16.73 5.81
C THR A 40 19.53 -15.52 6.73
N GLY A 41 18.77 -14.46 6.40
CA GLY A 41 18.62 -13.24 7.19
C GLY A 41 19.08 -11.99 6.45
N PHE A 42 19.21 -10.89 7.18
CA PHE A 42 19.62 -9.59 6.65
C PHE A 42 21.14 -9.43 6.59
N VAL A 43 21.64 -8.81 5.54
CA VAL A 43 23.04 -8.46 5.36
C VAL A 43 23.16 -6.98 5.01
N GLU A 44 23.84 -6.21 5.85
CA GLU A 44 24.14 -4.81 5.53
C GLU A 44 24.93 -4.72 4.24
N THR A 45 24.43 -3.95 3.28
CA THR A 45 25.00 -3.80 1.95
C THR A 45 25.27 -2.32 1.69
N PRO A 46 26.55 -1.90 1.66
CA PRO A 46 26.88 -0.51 1.39
C PRO A 46 26.50 -0.11 -0.04
N VAL A 47 25.74 0.97 -0.18
CA VAL A 47 25.42 1.61 -1.46
C VAL A 47 26.10 2.98 -1.50
N ASP A 48 26.90 3.22 -2.53
CA ASP A 48 27.58 4.51 -2.71
C ASP A 48 26.66 5.48 -3.49
N LEU A 49 26.06 6.41 -2.78
CA LEU A 49 25.24 7.48 -3.34
C LEU A 49 26.06 8.73 -3.69
N GLY A 50 27.36 8.73 -3.47
CA GLY A 50 28.22 9.91 -3.68
C GLY A 50 27.90 11.08 -2.75
N LEU A 51 27.09 10.88 -1.70
CA LEU A 51 26.74 11.92 -0.74
C LEU A 51 27.80 12.13 0.32
N SER A 52 28.03 13.40 0.68
CA SER A 52 28.84 13.79 1.84
C SER A 52 27.92 14.22 2.99
N PRO A 53 28.38 14.13 4.25
CA PRO A 53 27.60 14.60 5.38
C PRO A 53 27.14 16.05 5.19
N GLY A 54 25.82 16.28 5.27
CA GLY A 54 25.19 17.59 5.08
C GLY A 54 24.71 17.89 3.65
N ASP A 55 25.01 17.05 2.67
CA ASP A 55 24.44 17.17 1.32
C ASP A 55 22.94 16.83 1.30
N CYS A 56 22.56 15.82 2.05
CA CYS A 56 21.17 15.44 2.32
C CYS A 56 21.07 14.85 3.73
N THR A 57 20.11 15.31 4.52
CA THR A 57 19.64 14.64 5.73
C THR A 57 18.31 14.01 5.39
N PRO A 58 18.26 12.71 5.07
CA PRO A 58 17.06 12.05 4.57
C PRO A 58 15.90 12.15 5.54
N ARG A 59 14.71 12.27 4.96
CA ARG A 59 13.43 12.12 5.65
C ARG A 59 12.69 10.92 5.11
N SER A 60 12.03 11.05 3.97
CA SER A 60 11.45 9.91 3.27
C SER A 60 12.52 9.16 2.49
N VAL A 61 12.43 7.85 2.50
CA VAL A 61 13.24 6.93 1.70
C VAL A 61 12.26 6.03 0.98
N VAL A 62 12.15 6.17 -0.34
CA VAL A 62 11.16 5.44 -1.14
C VAL A 62 11.83 4.85 -2.37
N TRP A 63 11.52 3.59 -2.65
CA TRP A 63 11.94 2.88 -3.84
C TRP A 63 10.77 2.67 -4.78
N ALA A 64 10.97 2.99 -6.05
CA ALA A 64 10.00 2.75 -7.12
C ALA A 64 10.70 2.69 -8.47
N ASP A 65 10.14 1.96 -9.41
CA ASP A 65 10.62 1.86 -10.79
C ASP A 65 10.09 3.06 -11.60
N MET A 66 10.89 4.13 -11.70
CA MET A 66 10.47 5.39 -12.34
C MET A 66 10.52 5.36 -13.87
N ASP A 67 11.24 4.41 -14.46
CA ASP A 67 11.40 4.33 -15.91
C ASP A 67 10.96 2.97 -16.51
N ASN A 68 10.28 2.17 -15.70
CA ASN A 68 9.66 0.89 -16.07
C ASN A 68 10.68 -0.14 -16.59
N ASP A 69 11.93 -0.10 -16.10
CA ASP A 69 13.01 -1.03 -16.50
C ASP A 69 13.13 -2.26 -15.58
N ALA A 70 12.33 -2.33 -14.54
CA ALA A 70 12.24 -3.35 -13.50
C ALA A 70 13.33 -3.29 -12.41
N ASP A 71 14.21 -2.30 -12.42
CA ASP A 71 15.12 -1.99 -11.32
C ASP A 71 14.47 -0.92 -10.42
N GLN A 72 14.61 -1.05 -9.11
CA GLN A 72 14.05 -0.08 -8.18
C GLN A 72 14.97 1.14 -8.06
N ASP A 73 14.43 2.32 -8.33
CA ASP A 73 15.09 3.62 -8.20
C ASP A 73 14.83 4.22 -6.82
N LEU A 74 15.73 5.09 -6.34
CA LEU A 74 15.68 5.64 -5.00
C LEU A 74 15.31 7.12 -5.00
N PHE A 75 14.29 7.46 -4.22
CA PHE A 75 13.83 8.81 -3.95
C PHE A 75 14.09 9.18 -2.49
N LEU A 76 14.74 10.31 -2.27
CA LEU A 76 15.02 10.84 -0.94
C LEU A 76 14.47 12.26 -0.82
N THR A 77 13.60 12.50 0.16
CA THR A 77 13.36 13.87 0.63
C THR A 77 14.41 14.25 1.67
N CYS A 78 14.84 15.50 1.69
CA CYS A 78 15.94 15.92 2.55
C CYS A 78 15.54 17.09 3.45
N ARG A 79 15.69 16.91 4.76
CA ARG A 79 15.54 17.99 5.75
C ARG A 79 16.55 19.10 5.59
N ILE A 80 17.78 18.74 5.25
CA ILE A 80 18.90 19.63 4.92
C ILE A 80 19.40 19.20 3.55
N GLY A 81 19.71 20.16 2.70
CA GLY A 81 20.08 19.90 1.32
C GLY A 81 18.88 19.92 0.37
N HIS A 82 19.00 19.24 -0.73
CA HIS A 82 17.97 19.11 -1.76
C HIS A 82 17.44 17.69 -1.79
N ASN A 83 16.17 17.51 -2.17
CA ASN A 83 15.63 16.20 -2.49
C ASN A 83 16.49 15.52 -3.56
N ARG A 84 16.60 14.20 -3.53
CA ARG A 84 17.46 13.41 -4.40
C ARG A 84 16.69 12.33 -5.10
N ILE A 85 17.07 12.10 -6.35
CA ILE A 85 16.60 10.97 -7.15
C ILE A 85 17.80 10.24 -7.70
N TYR A 86 17.86 8.94 -7.46
CA TYR A 86 18.92 8.07 -7.94
C TYR A 86 18.32 7.02 -8.85
N ARG A 87 18.87 6.91 -10.07
CA ARG A 87 18.54 5.83 -10.98
C ARG A 87 19.39 4.61 -10.65
N ASN A 88 18.77 3.45 -10.57
CA ASN A 88 19.46 2.18 -10.51
C ASN A 88 19.79 1.71 -11.93
N LEU A 89 21.05 1.46 -12.20
CA LEU A 89 21.53 0.98 -13.51
C LEU A 89 21.65 -0.54 -13.55
N GLY A 90 20.98 -1.23 -12.63
CA GLY A 90 21.04 -2.66 -12.40
C GLY A 90 22.06 -3.06 -11.34
N GLY A 91 21.64 -3.97 -10.44
CA GLY A 91 22.47 -4.51 -9.38
C GLY A 91 22.94 -3.46 -8.36
N LEU A 92 22.08 -2.50 -8.03
CA LEU A 92 22.29 -1.42 -7.07
C LEU A 92 23.47 -0.48 -7.46
N VAL A 93 23.74 -0.33 -8.75
CA VAL A 93 24.65 0.69 -9.26
C VAL A 93 23.87 1.99 -9.43
N MET A 94 23.96 2.87 -8.43
CA MET A 94 23.15 4.08 -8.35
C MET A 94 23.82 5.25 -9.09
N GLU A 95 23.06 5.92 -9.96
CA GLU A 95 23.42 7.17 -10.62
C GLU A 95 22.65 8.33 -9.98
N ASP A 96 23.34 9.39 -9.52
CA ASP A 96 22.65 10.62 -9.10
C ASP A 96 21.97 11.27 -10.31
N PHE A 97 20.68 11.06 -10.44
CA PHE A 97 19.86 11.54 -11.55
C PHE A 97 19.15 12.86 -11.22
N THR A 98 19.38 13.42 -10.04
CA THR A 98 18.67 14.59 -9.49
C THR A 98 18.66 15.78 -10.45
N ASP A 99 19.83 16.19 -10.95
CA ASP A 99 19.93 17.34 -11.87
C ASP A 99 19.23 17.09 -13.20
N SER A 100 19.10 15.83 -13.61
CA SER A 100 18.46 15.43 -14.88
C SER A 100 16.98 15.18 -14.71
N SER A 101 16.52 14.87 -13.51
CA SER A 101 15.14 14.47 -13.23
C SER A 101 14.10 15.57 -13.46
N GLY A 102 14.50 16.84 -13.41
CA GLY A 102 13.59 17.97 -13.55
C GLY A 102 12.92 18.45 -12.26
N ILE A 103 13.14 17.78 -11.12
CA ILE A 103 12.63 18.28 -9.83
C ILE A 103 13.30 19.61 -9.47
N VAL A 104 12.56 20.44 -8.74
CA VAL A 104 13.05 21.78 -8.38
C VAL A 104 14.10 21.71 -7.28
N MET A 105 15.31 22.19 -7.59
CA MET A 105 16.45 22.23 -6.71
C MET A 105 16.49 23.54 -5.89
N ASP A 106 15.48 23.75 -5.04
CA ASP A 106 15.39 24.94 -4.18
C ASP A 106 15.60 24.54 -2.71
N PRO A 107 16.65 25.02 -2.03
CA PRO A 107 16.93 24.67 -0.63
C PRO A 107 15.89 25.21 0.37
N SER A 108 14.94 26.06 -0.07
CA SER A 108 13.79 26.46 0.73
C SER A 108 12.69 25.40 0.73
N ARG A 109 12.63 24.54 -0.29
CA ARG A 109 11.73 23.40 -0.39
C ARG A 109 12.32 22.26 0.43
N ARG A 110 11.74 22.01 1.57
CA ARG A 110 12.17 20.98 2.51
C ARG A 110 11.18 19.83 2.48
N GLY A 111 11.41 18.92 1.54
CA GLY A 111 10.57 17.73 1.43
C GLY A 111 10.51 16.97 2.76
N TYR A 112 9.32 16.54 3.10
CA TYR A 112 9.08 15.69 4.26
C TYR A 112 8.63 14.32 3.78
N GLY A 113 7.35 14.11 3.52
CA GLY A 113 6.82 12.91 2.91
C GLY A 113 6.95 12.93 1.39
N LEU A 114 6.87 11.76 0.80
CA LEU A 114 6.93 11.53 -0.63
C LEU A 114 6.01 10.38 -0.98
N SER A 115 5.26 10.52 -2.07
CA SER A 115 4.39 9.46 -2.60
C SER A 115 4.44 9.44 -4.12
N LEU A 116 4.37 8.24 -4.68
CA LEU A 116 4.35 8.02 -6.12
C LEU A 116 3.09 7.26 -6.52
N ALA A 117 2.48 7.67 -7.63
CA ALA A 117 1.37 6.98 -8.26
C ALA A 117 1.17 7.50 -9.69
N ASP A 118 0.47 6.78 -10.54
CA ASP A 118 0.06 7.22 -11.87
C ASP A 118 -1.30 7.95 -11.76
N ILE A 119 -1.25 9.27 -11.64
CA ILE A 119 -2.43 10.11 -11.38
C ILE A 119 -3.16 10.50 -12.66
N ASN A 120 -2.41 10.64 -13.75
CA ASN A 120 -2.96 11.02 -15.05
C ASN A 120 -3.36 9.81 -15.90
N LEU A 121 -3.11 8.60 -15.43
CA LEU A 121 -3.37 7.30 -16.08
C LEU A 121 -2.66 7.19 -17.45
N ASP A 122 -1.37 7.53 -17.49
CA ASP A 122 -0.54 7.40 -18.69
C ASP A 122 0.46 6.21 -18.63
N GLY A 123 0.44 5.44 -17.54
CA GLY A 123 1.30 4.27 -17.31
C GLY A 123 2.63 4.61 -16.65
N HIS A 124 2.84 5.87 -16.24
CA HIS A 124 4.05 6.35 -15.62
C HIS A 124 3.79 6.88 -14.21
N LEU A 125 4.77 6.76 -13.33
CA LEU A 125 4.64 7.26 -11.97
C LEU A 125 4.82 8.77 -11.92
N ASP A 126 3.84 9.45 -11.29
CA ASP A 126 3.88 10.84 -10.90
C ASP A 126 4.36 10.96 -9.46
N LEU A 127 4.83 12.14 -9.05
CA LEU A 127 5.47 12.38 -7.77
C LEU A 127 4.78 13.50 -7.00
N PHE A 128 4.38 13.23 -5.76
CA PHE A 128 3.96 14.22 -4.77
C PHE A 128 5.01 14.35 -3.68
N ILE A 129 5.39 15.58 -3.32
CA ILE A 129 6.27 15.87 -2.20
C ILE A 129 5.58 16.84 -1.25
N SER A 130 5.37 16.40 -0.02
CA SER A 130 4.91 17.28 1.05
C SER A 130 6.08 18.12 1.57
N ASN A 131 5.85 19.41 1.79
CA ASN A 131 6.85 20.32 2.32
C ASN A 131 6.55 20.69 3.77
N TYR A 132 7.53 20.45 4.64
CA TYR A 132 7.44 20.81 6.04
C TYR A 132 8.47 21.85 6.41
N VAL A 133 8.03 23.08 6.65
CA VAL A 133 8.88 24.18 7.07
C VAL A 133 8.35 24.79 8.37
N SER A 134 9.14 24.69 9.42
CA SER A 134 8.78 25.28 10.72
C SER A 134 9.00 26.81 10.82
N ALA A 135 9.62 27.42 9.79
CA ALA A 135 9.95 28.84 9.75
C ALA A 135 9.75 29.42 8.33
N VAL A 136 9.39 30.70 8.26
CA VAL A 136 9.21 31.45 7.00
C VAL A 136 10.51 31.55 6.18
N PRO A 137 10.45 31.48 4.83
CA PRO A 137 9.24 31.35 4.02
C PRO A 137 8.69 29.91 4.03
N LEU A 138 7.37 29.77 4.16
CA LEU A 138 6.70 28.52 3.88
C LEU A 138 6.62 28.35 2.35
N VAL A 139 6.63 27.11 1.88
CA VAL A 139 6.50 26.74 0.47
C VAL A 139 5.35 25.75 0.30
N PRO A 140 4.64 25.77 -0.84
CA PRO A 140 3.56 24.80 -1.09
C PRO A 140 4.11 23.39 -1.25
N ASN A 141 3.24 22.40 -1.16
CA ASN A 141 3.53 21.04 -1.58
C ASN A 141 3.81 21.01 -3.09
N GLU A 142 4.52 20.00 -3.54
CA GLU A 142 4.97 19.88 -4.93
C GLU A 142 4.30 18.67 -5.58
N PHE A 143 3.87 18.85 -6.82
CA PHE A 143 3.36 17.78 -7.66
C PHE A 143 4.05 17.80 -9.02
N TYR A 144 4.45 16.62 -9.49
CA TYR A 144 5.17 16.45 -10.73
C TYR A 144 4.57 15.33 -11.55
N LEU A 145 4.37 15.54 -12.84
CA LEU A 145 4.06 14.48 -13.79
C LEU A 145 5.34 13.82 -14.31
N GLY A 146 5.37 12.49 -14.27
CA GLY A 146 6.47 11.69 -14.79
C GLY A 146 6.31 11.36 -16.27
N ASP A 147 7.42 11.13 -16.97
CA ASP A 147 7.43 10.78 -18.40
C ASP A 147 7.80 9.32 -18.70
N GLY A 148 7.95 8.49 -17.63
CA GLY A 148 8.38 7.11 -17.73
C GLY A 148 9.83 6.91 -18.21
N ALA A 149 10.62 7.97 -18.20
CA ALA A 149 12.07 7.93 -18.45
C ALA A 149 12.87 8.57 -17.31
N GLY A 150 12.22 8.75 -16.17
CA GLY A 150 12.79 9.34 -14.95
C GLY A 150 12.75 10.86 -14.91
N HIS A 151 12.10 11.55 -15.88
CA HIS A 151 11.98 12.99 -15.83
C HIS A 151 10.61 13.39 -15.31
N PHE A 152 10.59 14.44 -14.48
CA PHE A 152 9.43 14.96 -13.79
C PHE A 152 9.21 16.43 -14.15
N THR A 153 7.97 16.78 -14.47
CA THR A 153 7.57 18.16 -14.80
C THR A 153 6.65 18.68 -13.70
N GLU A 154 7.04 19.78 -13.04
CA GLU A 154 6.21 20.39 -11.98
C GLU A 154 4.89 20.91 -12.58
N GLU A 155 3.78 20.51 -11.98
CA GLU A 155 2.42 20.87 -12.37
C GLU A 155 1.57 21.23 -11.15
N GLU A 156 0.61 22.15 -11.32
CA GLU A 156 -0.32 22.46 -10.22
C GLU A 156 -1.36 21.37 -10.04
N TRP A 157 -1.79 20.73 -11.11
CA TRP A 157 -2.77 19.65 -11.18
C TRP A 157 -4.02 19.85 -10.30
N GLY A 158 -4.44 21.12 -10.12
CA GLY A 158 -5.56 21.51 -9.27
C GLY A 158 -5.21 21.73 -7.78
N LEU A 159 -3.97 21.48 -7.36
CA LEU A 159 -3.52 21.79 -6.01
C LEU A 159 -3.30 23.30 -5.82
N PRO A 160 -3.79 23.91 -4.74
CA PRO A 160 -3.67 25.34 -4.53
C PRO A 160 -2.21 25.73 -4.22
N GLN A 161 -1.67 26.65 -5.00
CA GLN A 161 -0.29 27.15 -4.85
C GLN A 161 -0.16 28.23 -3.76
N ASP A 162 -1.25 28.78 -3.29
CA ASP A 162 -1.32 29.79 -2.22
C ASP A 162 -1.68 29.18 -0.84
N LEU A 163 -2.09 27.92 -0.82
CA LEU A 163 -2.25 27.17 0.42
C LEU A 163 -0.89 26.62 0.85
N ILE A 164 -0.36 27.17 1.91
CA ILE A 164 0.96 26.82 2.41
C ILE A 164 0.80 26.26 3.82
N THR A 165 0.86 24.94 3.91
CA THR A 165 0.67 24.18 5.14
C THR A 165 1.95 23.43 5.51
N PRO A 166 2.22 23.19 6.80
CA PRO A 166 3.31 22.32 7.21
C PRO A 166 2.89 20.86 7.06
N SER A 167 2.98 20.33 5.83
CA SER A 167 2.49 18.99 5.51
C SER A 167 3.52 17.91 5.85
N HIS A 168 3.04 16.82 6.45
CA HIS A 168 3.87 15.66 6.75
C HIS A 168 3.84 14.64 5.61
N GLN A 169 2.68 14.24 5.12
CA GLN A 169 2.55 13.20 4.11
C GLN A 169 1.33 13.46 3.22
N GLY A 170 1.41 13.08 1.95
CA GLY A 170 0.28 12.84 1.08
C GLY A 170 0.10 11.34 0.87
N HIS A 171 -1.13 10.88 0.78
CA HIS A 171 -1.47 9.49 0.52
C HIS A 171 -2.43 9.41 -0.67
N PHE A 172 -2.07 8.61 -1.67
CA PHE A 172 -2.91 8.35 -2.84
C PHE A 172 -3.77 7.11 -2.61
N ILE A 173 -5.07 7.29 -2.68
CA ILE A 173 -6.06 6.23 -2.45
C ILE A 173 -7.33 6.54 -3.24
N ASP A 174 -7.97 5.53 -3.84
CA ASP A 174 -9.27 5.70 -4.48
C ASP A 174 -10.38 5.42 -3.46
N LEU A 175 -10.97 6.49 -2.91
CA LEU A 175 -12.01 6.41 -1.88
C LEU A 175 -13.42 6.35 -2.45
N ASN A 176 -13.63 6.83 -3.68
CA ASN A 176 -14.96 6.91 -4.28
C ASN A 176 -15.26 5.75 -5.25
N ASP A 177 -14.31 4.82 -5.38
CA ASP A 177 -14.37 3.63 -6.25
C ASP A 177 -14.64 3.98 -7.74
N ASP A 178 -13.98 5.08 -8.22
CA ASP A 178 -14.06 5.50 -9.61
C ASP A 178 -12.82 5.11 -10.45
N ASP A 179 -11.93 4.27 -9.88
CA ASP A 179 -10.67 3.81 -10.43
C ASP A 179 -9.64 4.95 -10.69
N ARG A 180 -9.81 6.09 -10.00
CA ARG A 180 -8.85 7.19 -9.95
C ARG A 180 -8.37 7.41 -8.53
N LEU A 181 -7.12 7.78 -8.40
CA LEU A 181 -6.56 8.04 -7.09
C LEU A 181 -6.93 9.44 -6.61
N ASP A 182 -7.46 9.51 -5.41
CA ASP A 182 -7.66 10.72 -4.63
C ASP A 182 -6.39 11.02 -3.83
N LEU A 183 -6.27 12.22 -3.29
CA LEU A 183 -5.11 12.62 -2.48
C LEU A 183 -5.56 13.11 -1.10
N TYR A 184 -5.07 12.47 -0.05
CA TYR A 184 -5.22 12.94 1.33
C TYR A 184 -3.90 13.46 1.85
N VAL A 185 -3.86 14.73 2.32
CA VAL A 185 -2.66 15.39 2.85
C VAL A 185 -2.85 15.71 4.33
N ILE A 186 -1.94 15.21 5.17
CA ILE A 186 -1.93 15.49 6.60
C ILE A 186 -1.00 16.64 6.96
N ASN A 187 -1.52 17.52 7.80
CA ASN A 187 -0.89 18.77 8.18
C ASN A 187 -0.64 18.86 9.69
N ASP A 188 0.45 19.51 10.06
CA ASP A 188 0.87 19.79 11.43
C ASP A 188 0.37 21.18 11.89
N LYS A 189 0.55 21.49 13.17
CA LYS A 189 0.34 22.82 13.78
C LYS A 189 -1.07 23.36 13.67
N ASP A 190 -2.05 22.52 14.00
CA ASP A 190 -3.47 22.88 13.95
C ASP A 190 -3.95 23.35 12.57
N PHE A 191 -3.24 23.01 11.50
CA PHE A 191 -3.77 23.21 10.16
C PHE A 191 -4.79 22.12 9.81
N LEU A 192 -5.76 22.47 8.96
CA LEU A 192 -6.69 21.49 8.42
C LEU A 192 -5.96 20.49 7.53
N ASN A 193 -6.27 19.22 7.67
CA ASN A 193 -5.90 18.23 6.67
C ASN A 193 -6.64 18.53 5.36
N GLU A 194 -6.11 18.06 4.24
CA GLU A 194 -6.64 18.35 2.92
C GLU A 194 -7.06 17.05 2.24
N PHE A 195 -8.24 17.06 1.63
CA PHE A 195 -8.71 15.92 0.84
C PHE A 195 -9.15 16.38 -0.54
N TYR A 196 -8.58 15.78 -1.56
CA TYR A 196 -8.82 16.09 -2.95
C TYR A 196 -9.29 14.86 -3.72
N ILE A 197 -10.41 14.98 -4.43
CA ILE A 197 -10.87 13.98 -5.39
C ILE A 197 -10.08 14.09 -6.68
N GLY A 198 -9.57 12.95 -7.18
CA GLY A 198 -8.93 12.85 -8.48
C GLY A 198 -9.93 12.94 -9.64
N THR A 199 -9.59 13.70 -10.68
CA THR A 199 -10.40 13.83 -11.91
C THR A 199 -9.52 13.78 -13.14
N ASP A 200 -10.11 13.67 -14.33
CA ASP A 200 -9.39 13.71 -15.61
C ASP A 200 -8.53 14.97 -15.82
N SER A 201 -8.76 16.02 -15.04
CA SER A 201 -8.14 17.32 -15.24
C SER A 201 -7.44 17.88 -14.01
N GLY A 202 -7.29 17.07 -12.98
CA GLY A 202 -6.63 17.44 -11.73
C GLY A 202 -7.50 17.22 -10.50
N PHE A 203 -6.98 17.62 -9.36
CA PHE A 203 -7.57 17.45 -8.05
C PHE A 203 -8.64 18.51 -7.73
N VAL A 204 -9.68 18.11 -7.02
CA VAL A 204 -10.77 18.98 -6.54
C VAL A 204 -10.89 18.84 -5.03
N ASP A 205 -10.76 19.97 -4.32
CA ASP A 205 -10.88 19.99 -2.85
C ASP A 205 -12.28 19.59 -2.39
N MET A 206 -12.33 18.55 -1.55
CA MET A 206 -13.54 18.01 -0.96
C MET A 206 -13.46 17.86 0.57
N GLY A 207 -12.38 18.31 1.20
CA GLY A 207 -12.15 18.13 2.64
C GLY A 207 -13.34 18.56 3.51
N ALA A 208 -13.79 19.80 3.35
CA ALA A 208 -14.93 20.34 4.12
C ALA A 208 -16.28 19.69 3.78
N VAL A 209 -16.41 19.07 2.61
CA VAL A 209 -17.66 18.41 2.19
C VAL A 209 -17.74 17.01 2.79
N THR A 210 -16.61 16.32 2.84
CA THR A 210 -16.50 14.94 3.33
C THR A 210 -16.30 14.83 4.84
N GLY A 211 -15.82 15.90 5.48
CA GLY A 211 -15.43 15.90 6.90
C GLY A 211 -14.01 15.38 7.15
N LEU A 212 -13.20 15.23 6.09
CA LEU A 212 -11.80 14.83 6.20
C LEU A 212 -10.84 16.01 6.43
N ASP A 213 -11.35 17.25 6.45
CA ASP A 213 -10.59 18.45 6.82
C ASP A 213 -10.38 18.55 8.35
N VAL A 214 -9.89 17.46 8.95
CA VAL A 214 -9.64 17.39 10.39
C VAL A 214 -8.56 18.40 10.76
N GLN A 215 -8.83 19.20 11.80
CA GLN A 215 -7.88 20.17 12.34
C GLN A 215 -7.14 19.55 13.52
N THR A 216 -5.86 19.24 13.34
CA THR A 216 -5.00 18.64 14.38
C THR A 216 -3.53 18.81 14.02
N ASP A 217 -2.64 18.45 14.92
CA ASP A 217 -1.21 18.24 14.62
C ASP A 217 -1.05 16.83 14.06
N ALA A 218 -1.53 16.58 12.82
CA ALA A 218 -1.53 15.23 12.25
C ALA A 218 -0.12 14.73 11.91
N MET A 219 0.19 13.50 12.31
CA MET A 219 1.51 12.90 12.13
C MET A 219 1.50 11.73 11.13
N GLY A 220 0.62 10.77 11.28
CA GLY A 220 0.51 9.60 10.42
C GLY A 220 -0.92 9.16 10.19
N THR A 221 -1.13 8.33 9.17
CA THR A 221 -2.43 7.76 8.81
C THR A 221 -2.32 6.29 8.47
N ALA A 222 -3.38 5.53 8.79
CA ALA A 222 -3.61 4.19 8.28
C ALA A 222 -5.04 4.11 7.73
N TRP A 223 -5.17 3.62 6.51
CA TRP A 223 -6.45 3.38 5.84
C TRP A 223 -6.78 1.89 5.90
N ILE A 224 -7.92 1.57 6.48
CA ILE A 224 -8.39 0.19 6.69
C ILE A 224 -9.87 0.08 6.32
N ASP A 225 -10.35 -1.14 6.08
CA ASP A 225 -11.77 -1.49 5.99
C ASP A 225 -12.08 -2.30 7.25
N GLU A 226 -12.54 -1.60 8.30
CA GLU A 226 -12.59 -2.14 9.66
C GLU A 226 -13.71 -3.18 9.88
N ASP A 227 -14.79 -3.10 9.10
CA ASP A 227 -15.96 -3.99 9.22
C ASP A 227 -16.29 -4.75 7.93
N LEU A 228 -15.41 -4.68 6.94
CA LEU A 228 -15.51 -5.37 5.64
C LEU A 228 -16.78 -4.97 4.84
N ASP A 229 -17.18 -3.70 4.98
CA ASP A 229 -18.30 -3.15 4.20
C ASP A 229 -17.87 -2.59 2.84
N GLY A 230 -16.55 -2.57 2.58
CA GLY A 230 -15.92 -2.10 1.35
C GLY A 230 -15.64 -0.60 1.33
N LEU A 231 -16.00 0.14 2.36
CA LEU A 231 -15.60 1.53 2.55
C LEU A 231 -14.27 1.58 3.32
N ARG A 232 -13.57 2.71 3.25
CA ARG A 232 -12.29 2.86 3.92
C ARG A 232 -12.40 3.85 5.07
N GLU A 233 -11.99 3.42 6.24
CA GLU A 233 -11.77 4.26 7.40
C GLU A 233 -10.33 4.75 7.45
N VAL A 234 -10.11 5.91 8.08
CA VAL A 234 -8.76 6.38 8.35
C VAL A 234 -8.54 6.64 9.83
N TYR A 235 -7.51 5.99 10.38
CA TYR A 235 -6.96 6.35 11.67
C TYR A 235 -5.89 7.43 11.49
N ILE A 236 -6.02 8.54 12.20
CA ILE A 236 -5.12 9.70 12.13
C ILE A 236 -4.48 9.87 13.49
N THR A 237 -3.15 9.77 13.54
CA THR A 237 -2.39 10.08 14.76
C THR A 237 -2.08 11.57 14.85
N GLY A 238 -1.91 12.07 16.06
CA GLY A 238 -1.57 13.46 16.27
C GLY A 238 -0.93 13.72 17.64
N LEU A 239 -0.73 14.98 17.95
CA LEU A 239 -0.22 15.44 19.23
C LEU A 239 -1.38 15.59 20.21
N ASP A 240 -1.41 14.77 21.26
CA ASP A 240 -2.47 14.75 22.29
C ASP A 240 -3.87 14.34 21.78
N GLU A 241 -4.01 13.99 20.50
CA GLU A 241 -5.27 13.64 19.86
C GLU A 241 -5.06 12.50 18.86
N ALA A 242 -6.11 11.72 18.63
CA ALA A 242 -6.20 10.76 17.53
C ALA A 242 -7.65 10.73 17.05
N PHE A 243 -7.82 10.49 15.76
CA PHE A 243 -9.14 10.40 15.13
C PHE A 243 -9.27 9.06 14.42
N PHE A 244 -10.46 8.49 14.45
CA PHE A 244 -10.82 7.37 13.62
C PHE A 244 -12.04 7.76 12.78
N MET A 245 -11.76 8.21 11.57
CA MET A 245 -12.76 8.76 10.66
C MET A 245 -13.39 7.62 9.88
N LYS A 246 -14.65 7.30 10.19
CA LYS A 246 -15.43 6.26 9.51
C LYS A 246 -16.24 6.86 8.38
N ASP A 247 -16.15 6.26 7.17
CA ASP A 247 -17.07 6.59 6.07
C ASP A 247 -18.46 6.00 6.37
N THR A 248 -19.45 6.84 6.41
CA THR A 248 -20.86 6.46 6.60
C THR A 248 -21.62 6.30 5.28
N GLY A 249 -20.88 6.26 4.18
CA GLY A 249 -21.36 6.19 2.82
C GLY A 249 -21.34 7.53 2.09
N ASN A 250 -21.09 7.49 0.80
CA ASN A 250 -20.96 8.66 -0.09
C ASN A 250 -19.87 9.65 0.33
N LEU A 251 -18.72 9.17 0.78
CA LEU A 251 -17.60 9.98 1.28
C LEU A 251 -18.02 10.94 2.40
N SER A 252 -18.76 10.44 3.36
CA SER A 252 -19.18 11.24 4.53
C SER A 252 -18.57 10.68 5.79
N PHE A 253 -17.49 11.30 6.26
CA PHE A 253 -16.69 10.82 7.36
C PHE A 253 -17.11 11.44 8.68
N VAL A 254 -17.11 10.61 9.74
CA VAL A 254 -17.37 11.02 11.12
C VAL A 254 -16.34 10.39 12.05
N ASP A 255 -15.91 11.12 13.08
CA ASP A 255 -15.00 10.57 14.08
C ASP A 255 -15.76 9.61 15.02
N VAL A 256 -15.34 8.35 15.02
CA VAL A 256 -15.89 7.29 15.87
C VAL A 256 -14.88 6.77 16.92
N ALA A 257 -13.68 7.33 17.00
CA ALA A 257 -12.68 6.92 17.98
C ALA A 257 -13.20 6.87 19.42
N PRO A 258 -13.99 7.87 19.91
CA PRO A 258 -14.54 7.81 21.27
C PRO A 258 -15.55 6.66 21.48
N GLU A 259 -16.32 6.31 20.44
CA GLU A 259 -17.35 5.26 20.50
C GLU A 259 -16.71 3.87 20.54
N TYR A 260 -15.58 3.71 19.85
CA TYR A 260 -14.82 2.46 19.80
C TYR A 260 -13.83 2.29 20.96
N GLY A 261 -13.74 3.29 21.85
CA GLY A 261 -12.79 3.22 22.97
C GLY A 261 -11.33 3.31 22.53
N LEU A 262 -11.09 3.76 21.32
CA LEU A 262 -9.76 4.10 20.82
C LEU A 262 -9.40 5.43 21.50
N PRO A 263 -8.43 5.46 22.39
CA PRO A 263 -8.26 6.60 23.25
C PRO A 263 -7.76 7.82 22.49
N PRO A 264 -8.32 9.00 22.76
CA PRO A 264 -7.56 10.23 22.65
C PRO A 264 -6.58 10.22 23.84
N GLU A 265 -5.51 9.44 23.77
CA GLU A 265 -4.52 9.48 24.82
C GLU A 265 -3.62 10.70 24.66
N PRO A 266 -3.12 11.29 25.77
CA PRO A 266 -2.15 12.36 25.74
C PRO A 266 -0.78 11.82 25.30
N THR A 267 -0.71 11.33 24.08
CA THR A 267 0.48 10.73 23.50
C THR A 267 0.74 11.37 22.14
N THR A 268 2.00 11.58 21.83
CA THR A 268 2.38 11.91 20.48
C THR A 268 2.42 10.59 19.68
N GLY A 269 1.36 10.27 18.95
CA GLY A 269 1.39 9.22 17.94
C GLY A 269 2.07 9.74 16.69
N TRP A 270 3.18 9.13 16.26
CA TRP A 270 3.88 9.51 15.02
C TRP A 270 3.42 8.68 13.84
N ALA A 271 3.72 7.40 13.86
CA ALA A 271 3.29 6.49 12.81
C ALA A 271 2.14 5.61 13.29
N VAL A 272 1.35 5.15 12.37
CA VAL A 272 0.34 4.11 12.55
C VAL A 272 0.40 3.16 11.38
N LEU A 273 0.15 1.89 11.65
CA LEU A 273 0.09 0.83 10.66
C LEU A 273 -1.25 0.10 10.78
N GLY A 274 -1.88 -0.14 9.66
CA GLY A 274 -3.06 -1.00 9.55
C GLY A 274 -2.67 -2.29 8.84
N ALA A 275 -2.93 -3.44 9.44
CA ALA A 275 -2.74 -4.76 8.84
C ALA A 275 -3.50 -5.80 9.65
N ASP A 276 -3.80 -6.94 9.04
CA ASP A 276 -4.35 -8.11 9.73
C ASP A 276 -3.19 -8.90 10.36
N PHE A 277 -2.88 -8.61 11.64
CA PHE A 277 -1.73 -9.21 12.33
C PHE A 277 -1.99 -10.64 12.83
N ASP A 278 -3.24 -11.08 12.92
CA ASP A 278 -3.56 -12.44 13.39
C ASP A 278 -4.27 -13.30 12.34
N ASN A 279 -4.35 -12.82 11.10
CA ASN A 279 -4.95 -13.50 9.97
C ASN A 279 -6.43 -13.89 10.18
N ASP A 280 -7.16 -13.11 11.00
CA ASP A 280 -8.58 -13.37 11.23
C ASP A 280 -9.48 -12.80 10.12
N GLY A 281 -8.92 -12.00 9.24
CA GLY A 281 -9.56 -11.38 8.07
C GLY A 281 -9.96 -9.94 8.28
N TYR A 282 -9.73 -9.35 9.46
CA TYR A 282 -10.00 -7.95 9.78
C TYR A 282 -8.68 -7.22 10.06
N GLU A 283 -8.58 -5.97 9.62
CA GLU A 283 -7.37 -5.18 9.82
C GLU A 283 -7.30 -4.62 11.24
N ASP A 284 -6.14 -4.75 11.85
CA ASP A 284 -5.77 -4.25 13.17
C ASP A 284 -4.98 -2.94 13.06
N LEU A 285 -4.70 -2.29 14.21
CA LEU A 285 -3.92 -1.07 14.27
C LEU A 285 -2.73 -1.22 15.22
N PHE A 286 -1.53 -0.90 14.72
CA PHE A 286 -0.37 -0.66 15.56
C PHE A 286 -0.08 0.84 15.56
N VAL A 287 -0.24 1.48 16.72
CA VAL A 287 -0.03 2.93 16.90
C VAL A 287 1.19 3.14 17.77
N ASN A 288 2.20 3.80 17.24
CA ASN A 288 3.38 4.10 18.03
C ASN A 288 3.19 5.33 18.93
N SER A 289 3.99 5.39 19.95
CA SER A 289 4.07 6.53 20.85
C SER A 289 5.54 6.94 21.02
N ALA A 290 5.85 8.19 20.67
CA ALA A 290 7.17 8.74 20.94
C ALA A 290 7.03 10.17 21.45
N ASP A 291 7.60 10.46 22.61
CA ASP A 291 7.57 11.81 23.16
C ASP A 291 8.82 12.59 22.74
N PHE A 292 8.64 13.37 21.68
CA PHE A 292 9.66 14.23 21.12
C PHE A 292 10.18 15.33 22.09
N ILE A 293 9.40 15.66 23.11
CA ILE A 293 9.75 16.71 24.08
C ILE A 293 10.99 16.33 24.88
N HIS A 294 11.27 15.04 25.04
CA HIS A 294 12.44 14.53 25.77
C HIS A 294 13.78 15.02 25.22
N TYR A 295 13.89 15.17 23.92
CA TYR A 295 15.15 15.57 23.28
C TYR A 295 15.42 17.07 23.35
N GLN A 296 14.39 17.86 23.61
CA GLN A 296 14.50 19.32 23.70
C GLN A 296 14.51 19.87 25.12
N TYR A 297 13.88 19.19 26.09
CA TYR A 297 13.72 19.65 27.47
C TYR A 297 13.85 18.50 28.48
N PRO A 298 14.40 18.74 29.69
CA PRO A 298 14.41 17.71 30.74
C PRO A 298 12.97 17.41 31.14
N LEU A 299 12.64 16.10 31.15
CA LEU A 299 11.32 15.63 31.52
C LEU A 299 10.87 16.12 32.90
N PRO A 300 9.60 16.48 33.05
CA PRO A 300 9.02 16.65 34.35
C PRO A 300 9.08 15.33 35.15
N SER A 301 9.29 15.42 36.45
CA SER A 301 9.41 14.25 37.35
C SER A 301 8.15 13.38 37.43
N TRP A 302 7.05 13.81 36.82
CA TRP A 302 5.79 13.08 36.76
C TRP A 302 5.56 12.40 35.39
N TYR A 303 6.45 12.60 34.44
CA TYR A 303 6.32 12.00 33.11
C TYR A 303 6.49 10.47 33.18
N THR A 304 5.64 9.78 32.49
CA THR A 304 5.71 8.33 32.29
C THR A 304 5.70 8.09 30.79
N ALA A 305 6.70 7.35 30.28
CA ALA A 305 6.70 6.92 28.89
C ALA A 305 5.37 6.24 28.55
N GLN A 306 4.76 6.66 27.48
CA GLN A 306 3.52 6.05 27.02
C GLN A 306 3.86 4.80 26.20
N PRO A 307 3.11 3.71 26.39
CA PRO A 307 3.34 2.51 25.61
C PRO A 307 2.84 2.67 24.17
N ASN A 308 3.53 2.05 23.22
CA ASN A 308 2.96 1.80 21.92
C ASN A 308 1.68 0.99 22.06
N LYS A 309 0.73 1.22 21.17
CA LYS A 309 -0.59 0.60 21.21
C LYS A 309 -0.74 -0.45 20.12
N TRP A 310 -1.31 -1.57 20.49
CA TRP A 310 -1.64 -2.64 19.58
C TRP A 310 -3.12 -2.98 19.77
N PHE A 311 -3.94 -2.50 18.84
CA PHE A 311 -5.38 -2.68 18.87
C PHE A 311 -5.77 -3.75 17.87
N TYR A 312 -6.36 -4.82 18.37
CA TYR A 312 -6.96 -5.86 17.56
C TYR A 312 -8.42 -5.55 17.29
N ASN A 313 -8.82 -5.75 16.05
CA ASN A 313 -10.18 -5.59 15.59
C ASN A 313 -11.03 -6.80 15.99
N ASP A 314 -12.07 -6.60 16.76
CA ASP A 314 -12.97 -7.67 17.19
C ASP A 314 -14.04 -7.96 16.11
N ALA A 315 -13.63 -8.31 14.89
CA ALA A 315 -14.47 -8.64 13.74
C ALA A 315 -15.50 -7.52 13.42
N GLY A 316 -15.02 -6.27 13.30
CA GLY A 316 -15.85 -5.11 12.99
C GLY A 316 -16.80 -4.66 14.10
N THR A 317 -16.70 -5.24 15.30
CA THR A 317 -17.61 -4.92 16.42
C THR A 317 -16.98 -4.07 17.52
N GLY A 318 -15.68 -3.84 17.47
CA GLY A 318 -14.92 -3.08 18.45
C GLY A 318 -13.43 -3.40 18.41
N TRP A 319 -12.69 -2.94 19.41
CA TRP A 319 -11.25 -3.04 19.47
C TRP A 319 -10.77 -3.55 20.83
N THR A 320 -9.84 -4.50 20.83
CA THR A 320 -9.19 -5.02 22.03
C THR A 320 -7.74 -4.52 22.12
N ASP A 321 -7.38 -3.79 23.19
CA ASP A 321 -6.00 -3.36 23.47
C ASP A 321 -5.14 -4.56 23.91
N ARG A 322 -4.25 -5.04 23.04
CA ARG A 322 -3.26 -6.10 23.30
C ARG A 322 -1.84 -5.57 23.48
N SER A 323 -1.66 -4.28 23.71
CA SER A 323 -0.34 -3.65 23.90
C SER A 323 0.51 -4.32 24.97
N GLY A 324 -0.13 -4.92 25.98
CA GLY A 324 0.55 -5.69 27.04
C GLY A 324 1.19 -7.00 26.57
N GLU A 325 0.90 -7.47 25.37
CA GLU A 325 1.47 -8.70 24.79
C GLU A 325 2.77 -8.41 24.04
N LEU A 326 3.02 -7.14 23.70
CA LEU A 326 4.27 -6.72 23.07
C LEU A 326 5.47 -7.01 23.99
N PRO A 327 6.63 -7.39 23.40
CA PRO A 327 7.89 -7.43 24.14
C PRO A 327 8.15 -6.08 24.83
N VAL A 328 8.69 -6.11 26.05
CA VAL A 328 8.89 -4.89 26.85
C VAL A 328 9.71 -3.83 26.10
N ASP A 329 10.70 -4.26 25.31
CA ASP A 329 11.56 -3.37 24.53
C ASP A 329 10.79 -2.69 23.38
N ALA A 330 9.78 -3.36 22.82
CA ALA A 330 8.90 -2.81 21.81
C ALA A 330 7.76 -1.98 22.42
N GLN A 331 7.21 -2.42 23.54
CA GLN A 331 6.09 -1.75 24.22
C GLN A 331 6.41 -0.30 24.59
N PHE A 332 7.64 -0.04 25.05
CA PHE A 332 8.06 1.28 25.53
C PHE A 332 9.18 1.91 24.70
N ALA A 333 9.43 1.40 23.51
CA ALA A 333 10.31 2.05 22.55
C ALA A 333 9.67 3.37 22.07
N GLU A 334 10.45 4.42 22.02
CA GLU A 334 10.02 5.68 21.42
C GLU A 334 10.14 5.58 19.89
N ILE A 335 9.25 4.81 19.28
CA ILE A 335 9.25 4.52 17.85
C ILE A 335 8.84 5.80 17.10
N TYR A 336 9.54 6.10 16.01
CA TYR A 336 9.24 7.25 15.17
C TYR A 336 8.66 6.83 13.82
N VAL A 337 9.30 5.88 13.15
CA VAL A 337 8.85 5.34 11.86
C VAL A 337 8.83 3.83 11.91
N MET A 338 7.97 3.24 11.10
CA MET A 338 7.78 1.80 11.01
C MET A 338 7.51 1.39 9.57
N ALA A 339 7.78 0.11 9.25
CA ALA A 339 7.37 -0.51 8.00
C ALA A 339 6.91 -1.95 8.25
N LEU A 340 6.01 -2.42 7.40
CA LEU A 340 5.46 -3.78 7.43
C LEU A 340 5.96 -4.58 6.24
N ALA A 341 6.25 -5.86 6.46
CA ALA A 341 6.41 -6.91 5.46
C ALA A 341 6.31 -8.28 6.13
N ASP A 342 6.19 -9.33 5.36
CA ASP A 342 6.43 -10.71 5.80
C ASP A 342 7.84 -11.11 5.32
N TRP A 343 8.87 -10.78 6.14
CA TRP A 343 10.27 -11.00 5.76
C TRP A 343 10.70 -12.47 5.80
N ASN A 344 9.96 -13.33 6.46
CA ASN A 344 10.27 -14.76 6.52
C ASN A 344 9.36 -15.61 5.62
N GLN A 345 8.38 -14.99 4.96
CA GLN A 345 7.43 -15.57 4.02
C GLN A 345 6.58 -16.70 4.66
N ASP A 346 6.21 -16.51 5.92
CA ASP A 346 5.39 -17.47 6.67
C ASP A 346 3.90 -17.09 6.76
N GLY A 347 3.53 -15.95 6.17
CA GLY A 347 2.17 -15.43 6.13
C GLY A 347 1.76 -14.63 7.36
N ALA A 348 2.67 -14.37 8.28
CA ALA A 348 2.47 -13.45 9.38
C ALA A 348 3.17 -12.12 9.09
N ILE A 349 2.49 -11.02 9.36
CA ILE A 349 3.08 -9.69 9.13
C ILE A 349 4.10 -9.38 10.21
N ASP A 350 5.31 -9.07 9.78
CA ASP A 350 6.42 -8.58 10.60
C ASP A 350 6.44 -7.04 10.62
N LEU A 351 7.09 -6.46 11.62
CA LEU A 351 7.22 -5.02 11.80
C LEU A 351 8.68 -4.63 12.01
N ALA A 352 9.19 -3.74 11.15
CA ALA A 352 10.45 -3.04 11.38
C ALA A 352 10.17 -1.65 11.95
N ALA A 353 10.82 -1.31 13.03
CA ALA A 353 10.62 -0.04 13.71
C ALA A 353 11.95 0.64 13.99
N LEU A 354 12.00 1.96 13.84
CA LEU A 354 13.16 2.76 14.20
C LEU A 354 12.84 3.66 15.41
N PRO A 355 13.25 3.25 16.61
CA PRO A 355 13.11 4.09 17.78
C PRO A 355 14.12 5.24 17.78
N LEU A 356 13.77 6.34 18.45
CA LEU A 356 14.66 7.48 18.63
C LEU A 356 15.89 7.10 19.48
N GLY A 357 17.09 7.31 18.94
CA GLY A 357 18.35 7.17 19.67
C GLY A 357 18.77 5.76 20.07
N THR A 358 18.11 4.73 19.53
CA THR A 358 18.47 3.32 19.76
C THR A 358 18.63 2.57 18.44
N GLU A 359 18.95 1.28 18.52
CA GLU A 359 19.01 0.40 17.35
C GLU A 359 17.60 0.12 16.83
N ALA A 360 17.48 -0.17 15.51
CA ALA A 360 16.23 -0.61 14.91
C ALA A 360 15.71 -1.90 15.57
N LEU A 361 14.41 -2.02 15.68
CA LEU A 361 13.72 -3.21 16.17
C LEU A 361 13.10 -3.94 14.98
N LEU A 362 13.24 -5.25 14.95
CA LEU A 362 12.48 -6.14 14.10
C LEU A 362 11.60 -7.00 15.00
N LEU A 363 10.30 -6.88 14.83
CA LEU A 363 9.30 -7.69 15.52
C LEU A 363 8.76 -8.68 14.51
N GLU A 364 9.09 -9.94 14.72
CA GLU A 364 8.66 -11.05 13.89
C GLU A 364 7.24 -11.45 14.30
N GLY A 365 6.30 -11.47 13.34
CA GLY A 365 4.95 -11.97 13.52
C GLY A 365 4.97 -13.48 13.81
N GLU A 366 4.05 -13.95 14.63
CA GLU A 366 3.91 -15.40 14.85
C GLU A 366 2.75 -15.92 14.00
N PRO A 367 2.97 -16.94 13.13
CA PRO A 367 1.90 -17.54 12.34
C PRO A 367 0.72 -17.96 13.19
N GLN A 368 -0.45 -17.46 12.88
CA GLN A 368 -1.70 -17.79 13.56
C GLN A 368 -2.42 -18.93 12.82
N SER A 369 -3.57 -19.35 13.33
CA SER A 369 -4.34 -20.43 12.73
C SER A 369 -5.18 -20.02 11.53
N GLY A 370 -5.22 -18.73 11.19
CA GLY A 370 -5.92 -18.19 10.03
C GLY A 370 -5.21 -18.51 8.72
N HIS A 371 -5.98 -18.66 7.64
CA HIS A 371 -5.45 -18.71 6.29
C HIS A 371 -5.08 -17.31 5.81
N TRP A 372 -4.23 -17.23 4.78
CA TRP A 372 -3.75 -15.97 4.24
C TRP A 372 -3.48 -16.05 2.72
N LEU A 373 -3.34 -14.89 2.11
CA LEU A 373 -2.86 -14.71 0.75
C LEU A 373 -2.04 -13.43 0.68
N GLU A 374 -0.91 -13.46 0.01
CA GLU A 374 -0.17 -12.27 -0.40
C GLU A 374 -0.14 -12.14 -1.92
N VAL A 375 -0.42 -10.93 -2.42
CA VAL A 375 -0.49 -10.64 -3.85
C VAL A 375 0.44 -9.49 -4.19
N LEU A 376 1.32 -9.72 -5.18
CA LEU A 376 2.17 -8.68 -5.76
C LEU A 376 1.70 -8.35 -7.18
N PRO A 377 1.07 -7.19 -7.41
CA PRO A 377 0.72 -6.77 -8.75
C PRO A 377 1.94 -6.26 -9.52
N ARG A 378 2.04 -6.63 -10.81
CA ARG A 378 3.06 -6.15 -11.75
C ARG A 378 2.42 -5.64 -13.02
N GLY A 379 2.55 -4.33 -13.29
CA GLY A 379 2.02 -3.72 -14.50
C GLY A 379 2.82 -4.07 -15.74
N THR A 380 2.14 -4.03 -16.88
CA THR A 380 2.73 -4.13 -18.23
C THR A 380 2.29 -3.00 -19.13
N VAL A 381 1.08 -2.48 -18.93
CA VAL A 381 0.52 -1.27 -19.53
C VAL A 381 0.41 -0.20 -18.44
N SER A 382 -0.04 -0.57 -17.26
CA SER A 382 0.08 0.21 -16.03
C SER A 382 1.55 0.34 -15.62
N ASN A 383 1.86 1.26 -14.70
CA ASN A 383 3.20 1.37 -14.15
C ASN A 383 3.70 -0.01 -13.65
N ARG A 384 5.00 -0.25 -13.82
CA ARG A 384 5.60 -1.57 -13.59
C ARG A 384 5.41 -2.11 -12.18
N ASP A 385 5.43 -1.23 -11.19
CA ASP A 385 5.23 -1.59 -9.78
C ASP A 385 3.77 -1.89 -9.44
N GLY A 386 2.83 -1.68 -10.36
CA GLY A 386 1.40 -1.91 -10.15
C GLY A 386 0.77 -0.97 -9.12
N ILE A 387 1.41 0.16 -8.82
CA ILE A 387 0.90 1.15 -7.85
C ILE A 387 -0.44 1.70 -8.34
N GLY A 388 -1.44 1.73 -7.46
CA GLY A 388 -2.82 2.06 -7.78
C GLY A 388 -3.72 0.85 -8.07
N THR A 389 -3.13 -0.35 -8.28
CA THR A 389 -3.91 -1.58 -8.52
C THR A 389 -4.73 -1.92 -7.27
N LYS A 390 -6.02 -2.18 -7.47
CA LYS A 390 -6.91 -2.76 -6.45
C LYS A 390 -6.97 -4.27 -6.62
N VAL A 391 -6.81 -4.99 -5.54
CA VAL A 391 -7.02 -6.44 -5.46
C VAL A 391 -8.14 -6.71 -4.47
N ILE A 392 -9.12 -7.50 -4.89
CA ILE A 392 -10.30 -7.84 -4.09
C ILE A 392 -10.37 -9.35 -3.98
N VAL A 393 -10.28 -9.87 -2.76
CA VAL A 393 -10.40 -11.29 -2.46
C VAL A 393 -11.81 -11.58 -1.97
N HIS A 394 -12.52 -12.45 -2.67
CA HIS A 394 -13.85 -12.90 -2.30
C HIS A 394 -13.80 -14.27 -1.67
N THR A 395 -14.44 -14.42 -0.51
CA THR A 395 -14.61 -15.68 0.21
C THR A 395 -16.06 -15.80 0.67
N THR A 396 -16.55 -17.03 0.82
CA THR A 396 -17.88 -17.28 1.37
C THR A 396 -17.76 -17.81 2.80
N ASP A 397 -18.47 -17.19 3.75
CA ASP A 397 -18.49 -17.62 5.14
C ASP A 397 -19.35 -18.88 5.37
N GLU A 398 -19.37 -19.38 6.62
CA GLU A 398 -20.15 -20.57 7.00
C GLU A 398 -21.66 -20.39 6.83
N ASP A 399 -22.17 -19.15 6.85
CA ASP A 399 -23.59 -18.80 6.67
C ASP A 399 -23.95 -18.58 5.19
N GLY A 400 -22.98 -18.63 4.29
CA GLY A 400 -23.14 -18.44 2.84
C GLY A 400 -23.14 -16.98 2.41
N ALA A 401 -22.66 -16.04 3.24
CA ALA A 401 -22.45 -14.66 2.86
C ALA A 401 -21.08 -14.49 2.20
N VAL A 402 -21.05 -13.71 1.10
CA VAL A 402 -19.78 -13.35 0.44
C VAL A 402 -19.13 -12.22 1.22
N ILE A 403 -17.88 -12.43 1.58
CA ILE A 403 -17.01 -11.44 2.21
C ILE A 403 -15.99 -10.99 1.18
N SER A 404 -15.86 -9.69 1.00
CA SER A 404 -14.90 -9.08 0.08
C SER A 404 -13.86 -8.29 0.86
N ARG A 405 -12.58 -8.58 0.63
CA ARG A 405 -11.46 -7.86 1.23
C ARG A 405 -10.72 -7.11 0.15
N VAL A 406 -10.59 -5.81 0.31
CA VAL A 406 -9.98 -4.92 -0.68
C VAL A 406 -8.61 -4.48 -0.19
N ARG A 407 -7.61 -4.51 -1.05
CA ARG A 407 -6.30 -3.87 -0.84
C ARG A 407 -5.93 -3.08 -2.09
N GLN A 408 -5.23 -1.98 -1.90
CA GLN A 408 -4.72 -1.16 -2.99
C GLN A 408 -3.22 -1.02 -2.86
N ALA A 409 -2.50 -1.23 -3.96
CA ALA A 409 -1.05 -1.03 -4.00
C ALA A 409 -0.73 0.47 -3.90
N SER A 410 0.11 0.85 -2.96
CA SER A 410 0.54 2.22 -2.70
C SER A 410 2.07 2.34 -2.65
N CYS A 411 2.58 3.56 -2.73
CA CYS A 411 4.01 3.84 -2.67
C CYS A 411 4.26 5.16 -1.93
N GLY A 412 4.92 5.08 -0.77
CA GLY A 412 5.11 6.21 0.13
C GLY A 412 3.82 6.57 0.86
N GLU A 413 3.61 5.97 2.01
CA GLU A 413 2.40 6.09 2.82
C GLU A 413 2.72 6.34 4.29
N GLY A 414 1.71 6.71 5.06
CA GLY A 414 1.87 6.94 6.50
C GLY A 414 2.92 8.00 6.83
N MET A 415 3.71 7.77 7.89
CA MET A 415 4.72 8.70 8.37
C MET A 415 6.11 8.32 7.90
N LEU A 416 6.59 8.89 6.79
CA LEU A 416 7.94 8.65 6.25
C LEU A 416 8.26 7.16 6.04
N GLN A 417 7.26 6.40 5.66
CA GLN A 417 7.35 4.95 5.55
C GLN A 417 6.97 4.48 4.14
N GLN A 418 7.51 3.34 3.79
CA GLN A 418 7.07 2.55 2.65
C GLN A 418 6.98 1.11 3.11
N ASN A 419 5.76 0.60 3.14
CA ASN A 419 5.49 -0.80 3.46
C ASN A 419 5.80 -1.71 2.27
N SER A 420 5.74 -3.01 2.52
CA SER A 420 5.78 -4.04 1.50
C SER A 420 4.79 -3.76 0.37
N ARG A 421 5.20 -4.07 -0.85
CA ARG A 421 4.31 -4.06 -2.02
C ARG A 421 3.46 -5.34 -2.13
N TRP A 422 3.74 -6.35 -1.33
CA TRP A 422 2.88 -7.50 -1.19
C TRP A 422 1.61 -7.10 -0.43
N LEU A 423 0.48 -7.21 -1.10
CA LEU A 423 -0.83 -6.94 -0.52
C LEU A 423 -1.26 -8.15 0.31
N HIS A 424 -1.26 -8.01 1.62
CA HIS A 424 -1.60 -9.09 2.54
C HIS A 424 -3.10 -9.15 2.82
N PHE A 425 -3.63 -10.37 2.80
CA PHE A 425 -5.01 -10.70 3.10
C PHE A 425 -5.05 -11.83 4.11
N GLY A 426 -5.44 -11.57 5.36
CA GLY A 426 -5.90 -12.62 6.25
C GLY A 426 -7.28 -13.11 5.82
N LEU A 427 -7.50 -14.40 5.94
CA LEU A 427 -8.72 -15.06 5.45
C LEU A 427 -9.49 -15.77 6.57
N GLY A 428 -9.01 -15.68 7.81
CA GLY A 428 -9.61 -16.35 8.94
C GLY A 428 -9.65 -17.87 8.74
N THR A 429 -10.79 -18.47 8.94
CA THR A 429 -11.00 -19.92 8.75
C THR A 429 -11.35 -20.31 7.30
N ASN A 430 -11.41 -19.34 6.38
CA ASN A 430 -11.77 -19.60 5.00
C ASN A 430 -10.60 -20.24 4.24
N GLY A 431 -10.64 -21.56 4.08
CA GLY A 431 -9.63 -22.32 3.33
C GLY A 431 -9.84 -22.33 1.81
N VAL A 432 -10.79 -21.54 1.29
CA VAL A 432 -11.08 -21.43 -0.14
C VAL A 432 -11.31 -19.98 -0.51
N ILE A 433 -10.65 -19.53 -1.57
CA ILE A 433 -10.89 -18.25 -2.24
C ILE A 433 -11.85 -18.51 -3.40
N ASP A 434 -13.04 -17.90 -3.37
CA ASP A 434 -14.04 -18.07 -4.43
C ASP A 434 -13.57 -17.42 -5.73
N SER A 435 -13.05 -16.18 -5.61
CA SER A 435 -12.46 -15.45 -6.71
C SER A 435 -11.55 -14.34 -6.21
N LEU A 436 -10.65 -13.90 -7.07
CA LEU A 436 -9.80 -12.75 -6.87
C LEU A 436 -10.00 -11.79 -8.05
N GLU A 437 -10.48 -10.59 -7.78
CA GLU A 437 -10.66 -9.52 -8.74
C GLU A 437 -9.45 -8.59 -8.68
N VAL A 438 -8.91 -8.22 -9.85
CA VAL A 438 -7.82 -7.26 -9.98
C VAL A 438 -8.26 -6.13 -10.89
N ARG A 439 -8.18 -4.90 -10.41
CA ARG A 439 -8.46 -3.69 -11.17
C ARG A 439 -7.15 -2.92 -11.35
N TRP A 440 -6.66 -2.91 -12.56
CA TRP A 440 -5.43 -2.23 -12.91
C TRP A 440 -5.66 -0.74 -13.17
N PRO A 441 -4.71 0.16 -12.85
CA PRO A 441 -4.87 1.61 -13.04
C PRO A 441 -5.26 2.02 -14.45
N MET A 442 -4.72 1.34 -15.47
CA MET A 442 -5.03 1.60 -16.88
C MET A 442 -6.38 1.00 -17.34
N GLY A 443 -7.23 0.55 -16.40
CA GLY A 443 -8.61 0.15 -16.62
C GLY A 443 -8.84 -1.30 -17.03
N LEU A 444 -7.79 -2.14 -17.09
CA LEU A 444 -7.98 -3.58 -17.24
C LEU A 444 -8.53 -4.15 -15.93
N GLN A 445 -9.57 -5.00 -16.03
CA GLN A 445 -10.11 -5.76 -14.91
C GLN A 445 -9.99 -7.25 -15.20
N GLU A 446 -9.53 -8.01 -14.21
CA GLU A 446 -9.28 -9.44 -14.34
C GLU A 446 -9.90 -10.19 -13.17
N MET A 447 -10.42 -11.39 -13.47
CA MET A 447 -10.94 -12.30 -12.47
C MET A 447 -10.13 -13.58 -12.47
N HIS A 448 -9.61 -13.96 -11.31
CA HIS A 448 -8.85 -15.18 -11.12
C HIS A 448 -9.64 -16.12 -10.22
N TYR A 449 -9.73 -17.39 -10.61
CA TYR A 449 -10.44 -18.43 -9.90
C TYR A 449 -9.50 -19.54 -9.46
N ALA A 450 -9.93 -20.37 -8.52
CA ALA A 450 -9.16 -21.49 -7.99
C ALA A 450 -7.78 -21.07 -7.40
N VAL A 451 -7.73 -19.86 -6.83
CA VAL A 451 -6.54 -19.38 -6.11
C VAL A 451 -6.46 -20.12 -4.77
N SER A 452 -5.32 -20.74 -4.49
CA SER A 452 -5.08 -21.40 -3.20
C SER A 452 -4.82 -20.39 -2.10
N VAL A 453 -5.17 -20.74 -0.87
CA VAL A 453 -4.75 -20.01 0.33
C VAL A 453 -3.30 -20.35 0.71
N ASP A 454 -2.74 -19.64 1.67
CA ASP A 454 -1.43 -19.86 2.27
C ASP A 454 -0.27 -19.82 1.26
N GLN A 455 -0.28 -18.77 0.42
CA GLN A 455 0.75 -18.59 -0.61
C GLN A 455 0.99 -17.12 -0.94
N ARG A 456 2.12 -16.87 -1.58
CA ARG A 456 2.47 -15.64 -2.30
C ARG A 456 2.16 -15.79 -3.78
N LEU A 457 1.49 -14.81 -4.36
CA LEU A 457 1.07 -14.82 -5.77
C LEU A 457 1.48 -13.53 -6.46
N THR A 458 2.35 -13.61 -7.45
CA THR A 458 2.61 -12.47 -8.34
C THR A 458 1.60 -12.49 -9.48
N LEU A 459 0.90 -11.36 -9.67
CA LEU A 459 -0.04 -11.16 -10.77
C LEU A 459 0.56 -10.18 -11.76
N THR A 460 0.65 -10.58 -13.02
CA THR A 460 1.13 -9.72 -14.11
C THR A 460 -0.06 -9.26 -14.94
N GLU A 461 -0.19 -7.97 -15.16
CA GLU A 461 -1.27 -7.35 -15.94
C GLU A 461 -1.38 -7.98 -17.34
N GLY A 462 -2.57 -8.49 -17.68
CA GLY A 462 -2.85 -9.15 -18.95
C GLY A 462 -2.38 -10.61 -19.03
N GLU A 463 -1.75 -11.14 -17.98
CA GLU A 463 -1.40 -12.55 -17.89
C GLU A 463 -2.39 -13.28 -16.98
N VAL A 464 -3.25 -14.10 -17.55
CA VAL A 464 -4.08 -15.00 -16.75
C VAL A 464 -3.16 -16.06 -16.13
N PRO A 465 -3.17 -16.27 -14.80
CA PRO A 465 -2.37 -17.33 -14.19
C PRO A 465 -2.67 -18.66 -14.87
N VAL A 466 -1.63 -19.31 -15.36
CA VAL A 466 -1.77 -20.68 -15.90
C VAL A 466 -1.93 -21.60 -14.69
N LEU A 467 -3.19 -21.90 -14.35
CA LEU A 467 -3.47 -22.96 -13.41
C LEU A 467 -2.91 -24.27 -13.97
N ASP A 468 -2.10 -24.98 -13.17
CA ASP A 468 -1.68 -26.33 -13.53
C ASP A 468 -2.87 -27.30 -13.42
N CYS A 469 -3.69 -27.28 -14.45
CA CYS A 469 -4.89 -28.12 -14.55
C CYS A 469 -4.56 -29.58 -14.90
N SER A 470 -3.26 -29.93 -15.04
CA SER A 470 -2.83 -31.29 -15.37
C SER A 470 -2.98 -32.30 -14.22
N THR A 471 -3.22 -31.80 -12.99
CA THR A 471 -3.25 -32.63 -11.76
C THR A 471 -4.60 -32.67 -11.02
N ALA A 472 -5.64 -31.99 -11.53
CA ALA A 472 -6.92 -31.86 -10.81
C ALA A 472 -7.74 -33.17 -10.90
N GLU A 473 -7.88 -33.87 -9.77
CA GLU A 473 -9.02 -34.79 -9.57
C GLU A 473 -10.30 -33.94 -9.52
N GLY A 474 -11.00 -33.84 -10.66
CA GLY A 474 -12.20 -33.01 -10.83
C GLY A 474 -11.91 -31.74 -11.63
N TYR A 475 -11.45 -31.92 -12.87
CA TYR A 475 -11.26 -30.82 -13.81
C TYR A 475 -12.50 -29.95 -13.92
N ASP A 476 -12.38 -28.67 -13.58
CA ASP A 476 -13.39 -27.65 -13.80
C ASP A 476 -12.93 -26.73 -14.92
N PRO A 477 -13.54 -26.76 -16.11
CA PRO A 477 -13.10 -25.97 -17.25
C PRO A 477 -13.14 -24.46 -17.01
N VAL A 478 -14.05 -23.98 -16.18
CA VAL A 478 -14.15 -22.55 -15.82
C VAL A 478 -12.97 -22.14 -14.93
N ALA A 479 -12.71 -22.93 -13.88
CA ALA A 479 -11.60 -22.68 -12.95
C ALA A 479 -10.22 -22.82 -13.64
N CYS A 480 -10.13 -23.61 -14.70
CA CYS A 480 -8.91 -23.80 -15.46
C CYS A 480 -8.73 -22.81 -16.63
N GLY A 481 -9.47 -21.72 -16.68
CA GLY A 481 -9.34 -20.70 -17.74
C GLY A 481 -9.76 -21.18 -19.14
N CYS A 482 -10.50 -22.27 -19.21
CA CYS A 482 -11.00 -22.86 -20.45
C CYS A 482 -12.53 -23.00 -20.41
N PRO A 483 -13.28 -21.90 -20.21
CA PRO A 483 -14.74 -21.98 -20.07
C PRO A 483 -15.44 -22.52 -21.32
N SER A 484 -14.73 -22.63 -22.43
CA SER A 484 -15.22 -23.21 -23.67
C SER A 484 -15.05 -24.73 -23.79
N ASP A 485 -14.31 -25.37 -22.88
CA ASP A 485 -14.20 -26.83 -22.77
C ASP A 485 -15.34 -27.38 -21.91
N LEU A 486 -16.52 -27.46 -22.50
CA LEU A 486 -17.76 -27.76 -21.80
C LEU A 486 -17.95 -29.23 -21.43
N ASP A 487 -17.21 -30.12 -22.11
CA ASP A 487 -17.26 -31.56 -21.84
C ASP A 487 -16.10 -32.04 -20.93
N GLY A 488 -15.16 -31.13 -20.57
CA GLY A 488 -14.04 -31.42 -19.71
C GLY A 488 -12.99 -32.32 -20.36
N SER A 489 -12.90 -32.33 -21.67
CA SER A 489 -11.97 -33.20 -22.43
C SER A 489 -10.54 -32.67 -22.46
N GLY A 490 -10.33 -31.40 -22.11
CA GLY A 490 -9.07 -30.69 -22.20
C GLY A 490 -8.77 -30.12 -23.59
N LEU A 491 -9.75 -30.08 -24.47
CA LEU A 491 -9.62 -29.51 -25.83
C LEU A 491 -10.95 -28.86 -26.24
N VAL A 492 -10.93 -27.59 -26.58
CA VAL A 492 -12.10 -26.89 -27.12
C VAL A 492 -12.37 -27.32 -28.55
N ALA A 493 -13.38 -28.16 -28.75
CA ALA A 493 -13.65 -28.89 -30.02
C ALA A 493 -15.13 -28.84 -30.44
N SER A 494 -15.53 -29.65 -31.40
CA SER A 494 -16.87 -29.69 -31.97
C SER A 494 -17.93 -30.22 -30.98
N GLU A 495 -17.51 -31.07 -30.07
CA GLU A 495 -18.34 -31.65 -29.01
C GLU A 495 -18.82 -30.56 -28.04
N ASP A 496 -17.93 -29.65 -27.64
CA ASP A 496 -18.24 -28.50 -26.80
C ASP A 496 -19.17 -27.51 -27.49
N MET A 497 -18.97 -27.31 -28.81
CA MET A 497 -19.90 -26.46 -29.58
C MET A 497 -21.32 -27.06 -29.58
N LEU A 498 -21.45 -28.36 -29.64
CA LEU A 498 -22.77 -29.01 -29.56
C LEU A 498 -23.40 -28.84 -28.19
N LEU A 499 -22.59 -28.91 -27.12
CA LEU A 499 -23.04 -28.63 -25.75
C LEU A 499 -23.43 -27.17 -25.60
N LEU A 500 -22.63 -26.21 -26.03
CA LEU A 500 -22.93 -24.78 -26.00
C LEU A 500 -24.26 -24.48 -26.71
N LEU A 501 -24.46 -25.03 -27.92
CA LEU A 501 -25.69 -24.83 -28.66
C LEU A 501 -26.91 -25.42 -27.95
N SER A 502 -26.75 -26.44 -27.12
CA SER A 502 -27.83 -27.04 -26.33
C SER A 502 -28.30 -26.13 -25.19
N PHE A 503 -27.49 -25.19 -24.76
CA PHE A 503 -27.80 -24.22 -23.70
C PHE A 503 -28.30 -22.87 -24.22
N LEU A 504 -28.35 -22.63 -25.53
CA LEU A 504 -28.80 -21.33 -26.07
C LEU A 504 -30.16 -20.90 -25.52
N GLY A 505 -30.18 -19.69 -24.97
CA GLY A 505 -31.36 -19.11 -24.34
C GLY A 505 -31.57 -19.53 -22.89
N CYS A 506 -30.63 -20.25 -22.28
CA CYS A 506 -30.62 -20.54 -20.86
C CYS A 506 -30.34 -19.28 -20.04
N TYR A 507 -30.99 -19.09 -18.89
CA TYR A 507 -30.81 -17.99 -17.97
C TYR A 507 -30.36 -18.50 -16.60
N GLY A 508 -29.45 -17.75 -15.96
CA GLY A 508 -28.86 -18.09 -14.66
C GLY A 508 -27.69 -19.05 -14.80
N ASP A 509 -27.42 -19.87 -13.81
CA ASP A 509 -26.27 -20.78 -13.73
C ASP A 509 -26.32 -21.86 -14.83
N CYS A 510 -25.91 -21.51 -16.03
CA CYS A 510 -25.91 -22.38 -17.20
C CYS A 510 -24.48 -22.68 -17.64
N ALA A 511 -24.15 -23.94 -17.81
CA ALA A 511 -22.79 -24.37 -18.21
C ALA A 511 -22.29 -23.78 -19.55
N GLY A 512 -23.16 -23.23 -20.39
CA GLY A 512 -22.79 -22.57 -21.64
C GLY A 512 -22.66 -21.05 -21.56
N ASP A 513 -22.81 -20.46 -20.39
CA ASP A 513 -22.62 -19.02 -20.16
C ASP A 513 -21.13 -18.74 -19.94
N ILE A 514 -20.42 -18.60 -21.04
CA ILE A 514 -18.95 -18.50 -21.07
C ILE A 514 -18.44 -17.12 -20.63
N ASN A 515 -19.27 -16.08 -20.85
CA ASN A 515 -18.96 -14.69 -20.47
C ASN A 515 -19.56 -14.29 -19.12
N LEU A 516 -20.23 -15.21 -18.43
CA LEU A 516 -20.85 -15.03 -17.11
C LEU A 516 -21.85 -13.87 -17.03
N ASP A 517 -22.53 -13.52 -18.15
CA ASP A 517 -23.53 -12.44 -18.17
C ASP A 517 -24.94 -12.90 -17.75
N GLY A 518 -25.11 -14.15 -17.38
CA GLY A 518 -26.37 -14.78 -16.95
C GLY A 518 -27.29 -15.22 -18.09
N LEU A 519 -26.81 -15.22 -19.33
CA LEU A 519 -27.59 -15.64 -20.50
C LEU A 519 -26.71 -16.28 -21.58
N VAL A 520 -26.93 -17.54 -21.90
CA VAL A 520 -26.25 -18.18 -23.04
C VAL A 520 -26.77 -17.65 -24.36
N ALA A 521 -25.98 -16.84 -25.05
CA ALA A 521 -26.35 -16.09 -26.24
C ALA A 521 -25.22 -16.07 -27.32
N SER A 522 -25.31 -15.14 -28.25
CA SER A 522 -24.34 -15.03 -29.34
C SER A 522 -22.95 -14.60 -28.91
N GLN A 523 -22.81 -13.92 -27.78
CA GLN A 523 -21.51 -13.53 -27.21
C GLN A 523 -20.73 -14.76 -26.77
N ASP A 524 -21.39 -15.74 -26.13
CA ASP A 524 -20.76 -17.00 -25.72
C ASP A 524 -20.27 -17.80 -26.93
N ILE A 525 -21.02 -17.81 -28.01
CA ILE A 525 -20.58 -18.43 -29.25
C ILE A 525 -19.34 -17.75 -29.81
N LEU A 526 -19.23 -16.43 -29.76
CA LEU A 526 -18.07 -15.69 -30.24
C LEU A 526 -16.84 -15.97 -29.37
N LEU A 527 -17.00 -16.03 -28.05
CA LEU A 527 -15.93 -16.40 -27.13
C LEU A 527 -15.47 -17.84 -27.37
N PHE A 528 -16.43 -18.79 -27.48
CA PHE A 528 -16.12 -20.17 -27.83
C PHE A 528 -15.30 -20.27 -29.12
N LEU A 529 -15.71 -19.60 -30.19
CA LEU A 529 -15.03 -19.64 -31.48
C LEU A 529 -13.61 -19.04 -31.40
N SER A 530 -13.36 -18.13 -30.51
CA SER A 530 -12.02 -17.55 -30.30
C SER A 530 -11.03 -18.57 -29.69
N GLN A 531 -11.54 -19.54 -28.95
CA GLN A 531 -10.77 -20.60 -28.28
C GLN A 531 -10.82 -21.94 -29.01
N PHE A 532 -11.59 -22.05 -30.11
CA PHE A 532 -11.77 -23.31 -30.83
C PHE A 532 -10.46 -23.90 -31.33
N GLY A 533 -10.20 -25.16 -30.96
CA GLY A 533 -8.99 -25.89 -31.31
C GLY A 533 -7.83 -25.64 -30.35
N THR A 534 -8.03 -24.91 -29.25
CA THR A 534 -7.01 -24.74 -28.20
C THR A 534 -7.01 -25.94 -27.26
N SER A 535 -5.81 -26.32 -26.79
CA SER A 535 -5.65 -27.32 -25.72
C SER A 535 -5.71 -26.59 -24.38
N CYS A 536 -6.51 -27.10 -23.48
CA CYS A 536 -6.65 -26.61 -22.12
C CYS A 536 -5.73 -27.34 -21.13
N MET A 537 -4.95 -28.30 -21.60
CA MET A 537 -4.07 -29.14 -20.78
C MET A 537 -2.57 -28.91 -21.04
N GLU A 538 -2.17 -27.80 -21.67
CA GLU A 538 -0.75 -27.47 -21.87
C GLU A 538 -0.29 -26.33 -20.98
#